data_3682cd176548a57130ea19adb3aa0224
#
_entry.id   3682cd176548a57130ea19adb3aa0224
#
_cell.length_a   1.000
_cell.length_b   1.000
_cell.length_c   1.000
_cell.angle_alpha   90.00
_cell.angle_beta   90.00
_cell.angle_gamma   90.00
#
_symmetry.space_group_name_H-M   'P 1'
#
loop_
_entity.id
_entity.type
_entity.pdbx_description
1 polymer ?
#
loop_
_entity_poly.entity_id
_entity_poly.type
_entity_poly.pdbx_seq_one_letter_code
_entity_poly.pdbx_strand_id
1 'polypeptide(L)'
;MKKIEATNFIEQIINDDIDAGKINAVQTRFPPEPNGYLHIGHIKSMLVNFGTAKKYEGKCNLFFDDTNPSKEKTEFVDAIRKDIEWVGYDWAKEVYASDFFDTIYEYAEKLIMDGKAFVCDLSPEEISAFRGTLTEAGKESPYRNRSVEENLTLFREMKAGKYPDGSKCLRAKIDMASPNMNMRDPVIYRILRCTHHRTGDKWCIYPMYDYAHPICDYLQGVTHSLCTLEFEDHRPLYDWVGIQLGFAPKPRQIEFARLAVTNTVMSKRYLKKLVEEGHVHGWDDPRMPTVAGLRNRGVPPEALLDFCTKIGIVKANSECQLSYLEACIRDNLNENAERAMAVLNPLKVTITNYQGSEMVESALHPLKPELGVRKVQFSSTVYIDRADFALVPPPKYQRLKPDGYVRLKGAYIIHCDEVILDESGEVQELKCSYVENSASGNDTSGVKVKGTIQWVDGETGVDAEIRKYSPLLKDAEYAGQDFTERMNLQSEQIFYGKAEPYLAQSEDGKQFQLMRVGYYKKGKTEDGKLLLSEIVSLKDSFNK
;
A
#
# COMPACT_ATOMS: atom_id res chain seq x y z
N MET A 1 1.84 -33.19 10.70
CA MET A 1 2.15 -31.75 10.65
C MET A 1 2.17 -31.17 12.06
N LYS A 2 3.06 -30.21 12.36
CA LYS A 2 3.19 -29.61 13.69
C LYS A 2 2.19 -28.44 13.81
N LYS A 3 1.42 -28.40 14.90
CA LYS A 3 0.61 -27.23 15.26
C LYS A 3 1.49 -26.09 15.74
N ILE A 4 1.00 -24.88 15.63
CA ILE A 4 1.63 -23.68 16.18
C ILE A 4 0.79 -23.14 17.33
N GLU A 5 1.37 -22.26 18.14
CA GLU A 5 0.58 -21.43 19.06
C GLU A 5 -0.25 -20.43 18.23
N ALA A 6 -1.57 -20.58 18.28
CA ALA A 6 -2.46 -19.75 17.48
C ALA A 6 -2.55 -18.32 18.05
N THR A 7 -2.28 -17.32 17.22
CA THR A 7 -2.39 -15.89 17.57
C THR A 7 -3.65 -15.24 17.01
N ASN A 8 -4.40 -15.97 16.18
CA ASN A 8 -5.65 -15.51 15.58
C ASN A 8 -6.57 -16.69 15.24
N PHE A 9 -7.81 -16.39 14.89
CA PHE A 9 -8.84 -17.39 14.64
C PHE A 9 -8.58 -18.27 13.39
N ILE A 10 -7.85 -17.78 12.38
CA ILE A 10 -7.48 -18.59 11.20
C ILE A 10 -6.51 -19.69 11.62
N GLU A 11 -5.50 -19.35 12.39
CA GLU A 11 -4.53 -20.31 12.92
C GLU A 11 -5.20 -21.34 13.82
N GLN A 12 -6.19 -20.94 14.64
CA GLN A 12 -6.98 -21.87 15.43
C GLN A 12 -7.75 -22.86 14.55
N ILE A 13 -8.42 -22.36 13.49
CA ILE A 13 -9.15 -23.22 12.55
C ILE A 13 -8.20 -24.21 11.86
N ILE A 14 -7.01 -23.78 11.45
CA ILE A 14 -6.01 -24.65 10.83
C ILE A 14 -5.54 -25.72 11.82
N ASN A 15 -5.26 -25.36 13.09
CA ASN A 15 -4.90 -26.31 14.13
C ASN A 15 -6.01 -27.35 14.37
N ASP A 16 -7.27 -26.92 14.38
CA ASP A 16 -8.42 -27.82 14.52
C ASP A 16 -8.54 -28.81 13.33
N ASP A 17 -8.28 -28.35 12.11
CA ASP A 17 -8.30 -29.19 10.90
C ASP A 17 -7.10 -30.17 10.85
N ILE A 18 -5.94 -29.80 11.43
CA ILE A 18 -4.82 -30.72 11.65
C ILE A 18 -5.20 -31.81 12.66
N ASP A 19 -5.78 -31.42 13.81
CA ASP A 19 -6.20 -32.37 14.85
C ASP A 19 -7.27 -33.36 14.37
N ALA A 20 -8.16 -32.87 13.52
CA ALA A 20 -9.19 -33.69 12.89
C ALA A 20 -8.66 -34.58 11.75
N GLY A 21 -7.36 -34.49 11.40
CA GLY A 21 -6.75 -35.25 10.31
C GLY A 21 -7.28 -34.89 8.92
N LYS A 22 -7.87 -33.70 8.75
CA LYS A 22 -8.44 -33.27 7.48
C LYS A 22 -7.37 -32.80 6.48
N ILE A 23 -6.22 -32.36 6.99
CA ILE A 23 -5.11 -31.86 6.19
C ILE A 23 -3.79 -32.43 6.70
N ASN A 24 -2.84 -32.58 5.79
CA ASN A 24 -1.46 -33.00 6.07
C ASN A 24 -0.42 -31.95 5.66
N ALA A 25 -0.83 -30.88 5.02
CA ALA A 25 -0.05 -29.72 4.67
C ALA A 25 -0.95 -28.48 4.63
N VAL A 26 -0.39 -27.28 4.78
CA VAL A 26 -1.11 -26.00 4.56
C VAL A 26 -0.72 -25.47 3.19
N GLN A 27 -1.73 -25.30 2.35
CA GLN A 27 -1.60 -24.65 1.05
C GLN A 27 -2.59 -23.48 0.99
N THR A 28 -2.08 -22.28 0.83
CA THR A 28 -2.86 -21.05 0.60
C THR A 28 -2.57 -20.50 -0.79
N ARG A 29 -3.23 -19.44 -1.16
CA ARG A 29 -2.92 -18.66 -2.36
C ARG A 29 -3.22 -17.18 -2.13
N PHE A 30 -2.41 -16.29 -2.72
CA PHE A 30 -2.71 -14.87 -2.83
C PHE A 30 -3.32 -14.62 -4.22
N PRO A 31 -4.59 -14.16 -4.32
CA PRO A 31 -5.34 -14.14 -5.56
C PRO A 31 -5.60 -12.73 -6.11
N PRO A 32 -4.59 -11.94 -6.50
CA PRO A 32 -4.85 -10.64 -7.07
C PRO A 32 -5.48 -10.76 -8.47
N GLU A 33 -6.47 -9.91 -8.76
CA GLU A 33 -6.93 -9.69 -10.12
C GLU A 33 -5.93 -8.78 -10.86
N PRO A 34 -5.44 -9.15 -12.07
CA PRO A 34 -4.49 -8.33 -12.83
C PRO A 34 -5.17 -7.15 -13.56
N ASN A 35 -5.96 -6.35 -12.82
CA ASN A 35 -6.76 -5.23 -13.30
C ASN A 35 -6.40 -3.87 -12.65
N GLY A 36 -5.24 -3.79 -12.01
CA GLY A 36 -4.72 -2.59 -11.35
C GLY A 36 -3.56 -2.88 -10.42
N TYR A 37 -2.93 -1.83 -9.92
CA TYR A 37 -1.86 -1.92 -8.94
C TYR A 37 -2.38 -2.34 -7.56
N LEU A 38 -1.53 -3.02 -6.79
CA LEU A 38 -1.84 -3.35 -5.41
C LEU A 38 -1.82 -2.07 -4.54
N HIS A 39 -2.62 -2.07 -3.50
CA HIS A 39 -2.66 -0.98 -2.51
C HIS A 39 -2.43 -1.54 -1.10
N ILE A 40 -2.30 -0.67 -0.10
CA ILE A 40 -1.99 -1.05 1.28
C ILE A 40 -2.93 -2.15 1.83
N GLY A 41 -4.18 -2.21 1.40
CA GLY A 41 -5.12 -3.29 1.77
C GLY A 41 -4.64 -4.68 1.38
N HIS A 42 -3.90 -4.80 0.27
CA HIS A 42 -3.34 -6.06 -0.18
C HIS A 42 -2.15 -6.51 0.68
N ILE A 43 -1.45 -5.60 1.37
CA ILE A 43 -0.38 -5.96 2.33
C ILE A 43 -0.93 -6.85 3.44
N LYS A 44 -2.11 -6.51 3.99
CA LYS A 44 -2.78 -7.37 4.97
C LYS A 44 -3.15 -8.73 4.39
N SER A 45 -3.65 -8.76 3.16
CA SER A 45 -3.97 -10.04 2.48
C SER A 45 -2.71 -10.88 2.19
N MET A 46 -1.58 -10.24 1.83
CA MET A 46 -0.29 -10.93 1.71
C MET A 46 0.15 -11.51 3.06
N LEU A 47 0.11 -10.71 4.14
CA LEU A 47 0.44 -11.18 5.49
C LEU A 47 -0.41 -12.37 5.89
N VAL A 48 -1.72 -12.35 5.61
CA VAL A 48 -2.62 -13.45 5.93
C VAL A 48 -2.29 -14.70 5.11
N ASN A 49 -2.13 -14.58 3.81
CA ASN A 49 -1.92 -15.75 2.93
C ASN A 49 -0.48 -16.30 3.01
N PHE A 50 0.53 -15.48 2.72
CA PHE A 50 1.94 -15.87 2.76
C PHE A 50 2.42 -16.12 4.20
N GLY A 51 2.04 -15.23 5.14
CA GLY A 51 2.43 -15.33 6.54
C GLY A 51 1.87 -16.58 7.20
N THR A 52 0.60 -16.93 6.97
CA THR A 52 0.01 -18.17 7.47
C THR A 52 0.71 -19.40 6.89
N ALA A 53 0.90 -19.47 5.57
CA ALA A 53 1.62 -20.57 4.95
C ALA A 53 3.03 -20.74 5.56
N LYS A 54 3.77 -19.65 5.69
CA LYS A 54 5.14 -19.65 6.26
C LYS A 54 5.17 -20.17 7.70
N LYS A 55 4.21 -19.77 8.55
CA LYS A 55 4.13 -20.23 9.95
C LYS A 55 3.93 -21.73 10.09
N TYR A 56 3.22 -22.35 9.13
CA TYR A 56 2.97 -23.79 9.11
C TYR A 56 3.94 -24.58 8.23
N GLU A 57 5.05 -23.95 7.78
CA GLU A 57 6.00 -24.57 6.83
C GLU A 57 5.30 -25.09 5.55
N GLY A 58 4.20 -24.43 5.19
CA GLY A 58 3.36 -24.74 4.04
C GLY A 58 3.77 -23.97 2.79
N LYS A 59 2.84 -23.89 1.83
CA LYS A 59 3.06 -23.21 0.55
C LYS A 59 1.99 -22.16 0.30
N CYS A 60 2.35 -21.08 -0.36
CA CYS A 60 1.42 -20.09 -0.89
C CYS A 60 1.68 -19.91 -2.39
N ASN A 61 0.65 -20.03 -3.21
CA ASN A 61 0.71 -19.74 -4.63
C ASN A 61 0.38 -18.27 -4.90
N LEU A 62 0.97 -17.70 -5.93
CA LEU A 62 0.46 -16.48 -6.57
C LEU A 62 -0.55 -16.93 -7.63
N PHE A 63 -1.82 -16.58 -7.42
CA PHE A 63 -2.91 -16.97 -8.31
C PHE A 63 -3.55 -15.74 -8.96
N PHE A 64 -3.36 -15.58 -10.25
CA PHE A 64 -4.02 -14.52 -10.99
C PHE A 64 -5.44 -14.97 -11.41
N ASP A 65 -6.45 -14.30 -10.87
CA ASP A 65 -7.82 -14.46 -11.34
C ASP A 65 -8.02 -13.62 -12.61
N ASP A 66 -7.77 -14.27 -13.74
CA ASP A 66 -7.91 -13.71 -15.08
C ASP A 66 -9.17 -14.22 -15.80
N THR A 67 -10.29 -14.31 -15.08
CA THR A 67 -11.60 -14.71 -15.62
C THR A 67 -12.35 -13.59 -16.35
N ASN A 68 -11.86 -12.35 -16.25
CA ASN A 68 -12.47 -11.16 -16.86
C ASN A 68 -11.54 -10.44 -17.85
N PRO A 69 -11.48 -10.90 -19.12
CA PRO A 69 -10.51 -10.42 -20.11
C PRO A 69 -10.62 -8.93 -20.44
N SER A 70 -11.75 -8.28 -20.14
CA SER A 70 -11.95 -6.86 -20.50
C SER A 70 -11.15 -5.87 -19.66
N LYS A 71 -10.53 -6.29 -18.55
CA LYS A 71 -9.88 -5.41 -17.58
C LYS A 71 -8.42 -5.76 -17.30
N GLU A 72 -7.96 -6.91 -17.78
CA GLU A 72 -6.68 -7.50 -17.43
C GLU A 72 -5.56 -7.04 -18.36
N LYS A 73 -4.38 -6.77 -17.81
CA LYS A 73 -3.20 -6.34 -18.56
C LYS A 73 -1.92 -6.93 -17.99
N THR A 74 -0.99 -7.29 -18.85
CA THR A 74 0.34 -7.80 -18.48
C THR A 74 1.12 -6.83 -17.58
N GLU A 75 0.97 -5.53 -17.82
CA GLU A 75 1.57 -4.47 -16.97
C GLU A 75 1.22 -4.65 -15.49
N PHE A 76 -0.04 -4.99 -15.18
CA PHE A 76 -0.46 -5.19 -13.80
C PHE A 76 0.10 -6.47 -13.20
N VAL A 77 0.26 -7.53 -13.99
CA VAL A 77 0.92 -8.77 -13.55
C VAL A 77 2.35 -8.49 -13.09
N ASP A 78 3.13 -7.76 -13.89
CA ASP A 78 4.52 -7.43 -13.57
C ASP A 78 4.62 -6.50 -12.35
N ALA A 79 3.72 -5.53 -12.23
CA ALA A 79 3.64 -4.66 -11.05
C ALA A 79 3.33 -5.44 -9.77
N ILE A 80 2.39 -6.40 -9.85
CA ILE A 80 2.00 -7.26 -8.72
C ILE A 80 3.17 -8.14 -8.25
N ARG A 81 3.90 -8.77 -9.18
CA ARG A 81 5.10 -9.56 -8.85
C ARG A 81 6.12 -8.71 -8.10
N LYS A 82 6.46 -7.56 -8.66
CA LYS A 82 7.42 -6.61 -8.07
C LYS A 82 6.99 -6.14 -6.68
N ASP A 83 5.70 -5.95 -6.47
CA ASP A 83 5.16 -5.52 -5.18
C ASP A 83 5.27 -6.62 -4.12
N ILE A 84 4.99 -7.88 -4.47
CA ILE A 84 5.09 -9.03 -3.56
C ILE A 84 6.56 -9.26 -3.16
N GLU A 85 7.48 -9.25 -4.14
CA GLU A 85 8.92 -9.38 -3.91
C GLU A 85 9.45 -8.25 -3.00
N TRP A 86 9.02 -7.01 -3.24
CA TRP A 86 9.42 -5.88 -2.43
C TRP A 86 8.93 -5.98 -0.97
N VAL A 87 7.76 -6.55 -0.74
CA VAL A 87 7.25 -6.82 0.63
C VAL A 87 8.04 -7.94 1.32
N GLY A 88 8.82 -8.73 0.58
CA GLY A 88 9.67 -9.80 1.09
C GLY A 88 8.99 -11.17 1.09
N TYR A 89 8.04 -11.39 0.20
CA TYR A 89 7.41 -12.69 -0.02
C TYR A 89 7.80 -13.30 -1.36
N ASP A 90 7.89 -14.64 -1.34
CA ASP A 90 8.03 -15.49 -2.51
C ASP A 90 6.83 -16.42 -2.61
N TRP A 91 6.53 -16.89 -3.81
CA TRP A 91 5.44 -17.82 -4.07
C TRP A 91 5.94 -19.19 -4.55
N ALA A 92 5.19 -20.23 -4.20
CA ALA A 92 5.55 -21.61 -4.56
C ALA A 92 5.31 -21.90 -6.04
N LYS A 93 4.22 -21.39 -6.59
CA LYS A 93 3.85 -21.46 -8.00
C LYS A 93 3.10 -20.20 -8.40
N GLU A 94 3.27 -19.81 -9.65
CA GLU A 94 2.43 -18.83 -10.32
C GLU A 94 1.41 -19.56 -11.18
N VAL A 95 0.15 -19.23 -10.99
CA VAL A 95 -1.00 -19.94 -11.60
C VAL A 95 -2.03 -18.91 -12.04
N TYR A 96 -2.69 -19.17 -13.15
CA TYR A 96 -3.74 -18.36 -13.71
C TYR A 96 -5.05 -19.14 -13.77
N ALA A 97 -6.19 -18.47 -13.61
CA ALA A 97 -7.49 -19.12 -13.82
C ALA A 97 -7.61 -19.66 -15.26
N SER A 98 -7.03 -18.95 -16.23
CA SER A 98 -6.99 -19.35 -17.63
C SER A 98 -6.21 -20.64 -17.91
N ASP A 99 -5.31 -21.07 -17.00
CA ASP A 99 -4.64 -22.37 -17.10
C ASP A 99 -5.64 -23.53 -16.96
N PHE A 100 -6.78 -23.29 -16.35
CA PHE A 100 -7.81 -24.28 -16.03
C PHE A 100 -9.09 -24.11 -16.84
N PHE A 101 -9.17 -23.21 -17.82
CA PHE A 101 -10.42 -22.93 -18.55
C PHE A 101 -11.03 -24.17 -19.21
N ASP A 102 -10.22 -25.06 -19.77
CA ASP A 102 -10.72 -26.31 -20.36
C ASP A 102 -11.36 -27.20 -19.27
N THR A 103 -10.72 -27.39 -18.13
CA THR A 103 -11.24 -28.18 -16.99
C THR A 103 -12.47 -27.53 -16.35
N ILE A 104 -12.47 -26.20 -16.20
CA ILE A 104 -13.63 -25.46 -15.67
C ILE A 104 -14.83 -25.63 -16.61
N TYR A 105 -14.60 -25.65 -17.93
CA TYR A 105 -15.64 -25.92 -18.92
C TYR A 105 -16.17 -27.35 -18.83
N GLU A 106 -15.30 -28.35 -18.69
CA GLU A 106 -15.70 -29.77 -18.53
C GLU A 106 -16.53 -29.94 -17.24
N TYR A 107 -16.19 -29.30 -16.15
CA TYR A 107 -16.99 -29.30 -14.93
C TYR A 107 -18.36 -28.62 -15.10
N ALA A 108 -18.47 -27.60 -15.96
CA ALA A 108 -19.77 -27.03 -16.30
C ALA A 108 -20.64 -27.99 -17.09
N GLU A 109 -20.09 -28.73 -18.09
CA GLU A 109 -20.80 -29.79 -18.77
C GLU A 109 -21.25 -30.90 -17.80
N LYS A 110 -20.41 -31.27 -16.83
CA LYS A 110 -20.77 -32.23 -15.77
C LYS A 110 -21.96 -31.73 -14.95
N LEU A 111 -22.00 -30.48 -14.53
CA LEU A 111 -23.15 -29.92 -13.81
C LEU A 111 -24.42 -29.93 -14.64
N ILE A 112 -24.32 -29.72 -15.95
CA ILE A 112 -25.47 -29.85 -16.87
C ILE A 112 -25.94 -31.31 -16.90
N MET A 113 -25.02 -32.28 -17.08
CA MET A 113 -25.33 -33.71 -17.12
C MET A 113 -25.98 -34.20 -15.82
N ASP A 114 -25.55 -33.66 -14.69
CA ASP A 114 -26.10 -33.99 -13.38
C ASP A 114 -27.42 -33.22 -13.07
N GLY A 115 -27.96 -32.45 -14.06
CA GLY A 115 -29.16 -31.64 -13.90
C GLY A 115 -29.03 -30.48 -12.90
N LYS A 116 -27.78 -30.02 -12.64
CA LYS A 116 -27.42 -28.96 -11.68
C LYS A 116 -27.15 -27.62 -12.33
N ALA A 117 -27.20 -27.54 -13.67
CA ALA A 117 -27.06 -26.28 -14.41
C ALA A 117 -27.96 -26.28 -15.65
N PHE A 118 -28.33 -25.10 -16.09
CA PHE A 118 -29.19 -24.89 -17.26
C PHE A 118 -28.80 -23.62 -18.02
N VAL A 119 -28.97 -23.62 -19.34
CA VAL A 119 -28.80 -22.45 -20.19
C VAL A 119 -30.05 -21.59 -20.12
N CYS A 120 -29.84 -20.30 -19.84
CA CYS A 120 -30.88 -19.29 -19.66
C CYS A 120 -30.76 -18.20 -20.74
N ASP A 121 -31.90 -17.87 -21.38
CA ASP A 121 -31.96 -16.85 -22.43
C ASP A 121 -32.48 -15.50 -21.94
N LEU A 122 -32.67 -15.34 -20.61
CA LEU A 122 -33.02 -14.04 -20.01
C LEU A 122 -31.86 -13.07 -20.10
N SER A 123 -32.17 -11.81 -20.37
CA SER A 123 -31.20 -10.72 -20.31
C SER A 123 -30.70 -10.50 -18.88
N PRO A 124 -29.56 -9.79 -18.68
CA PRO A 124 -29.08 -9.45 -17.33
C PRO A 124 -30.12 -8.70 -16.47
N GLU A 125 -30.90 -7.80 -17.09
CA GLU A 125 -31.98 -7.05 -16.44
C GLU A 125 -33.13 -7.97 -16.00
N GLU A 126 -33.54 -8.88 -16.87
CA GLU A 126 -34.57 -9.89 -16.57
C GLU A 126 -34.10 -10.84 -15.47
N ILE A 127 -32.84 -11.33 -15.52
CA ILE A 127 -32.25 -12.15 -14.45
C ILE A 127 -32.27 -11.40 -13.12
N SER A 128 -31.91 -10.11 -13.11
CA SER A 128 -31.97 -9.28 -11.92
C SER A 128 -33.40 -9.15 -11.37
N ALA A 129 -34.37 -8.93 -12.23
CA ALA A 129 -35.79 -8.85 -11.84
C ALA A 129 -36.33 -10.20 -11.32
N PHE A 130 -35.96 -11.32 -11.97
CA PHE A 130 -36.38 -12.66 -11.55
C PHE A 130 -35.72 -13.09 -10.23
N ARG A 131 -34.51 -12.58 -9.92
CA ARG A 131 -33.82 -12.91 -8.67
C ARG A 131 -34.55 -12.41 -7.42
N GLY A 132 -35.42 -11.39 -7.56
CA GLY A 132 -36.15 -10.81 -6.43
C GLY A 132 -35.29 -9.88 -5.57
N THR A 133 -35.71 -9.71 -4.32
CA THR A 133 -35.05 -8.83 -3.34
C THR A 133 -34.65 -9.60 -2.07
N LEU A 134 -34.05 -8.93 -1.10
CA LEU A 134 -33.75 -9.55 0.20
C LEU A 134 -35.03 -9.98 0.96
N THR A 135 -36.17 -9.33 0.69
CA THR A 135 -37.44 -9.58 1.35
C THR A 135 -38.44 -10.35 0.47
N GLU A 136 -38.17 -10.50 -0.82
CA GLU A 136 -39.03 -11.19 -1.77
C GLU A 136 -38.26 -12.34 -2.42
N ALA A 137 -38.86 -13.52 -2.44
CA ALA A 137 -38.30 -14.68 -3.12
C ALA A 137 -38.17 -14.44 -4.62
N GLY A 138 -37.18 -15.05 -5.25
CA GLY A 138 -37.03 -15.01 -6.70
C GLY A 138 -38.06 -15.89 -7.42
N LYS A 139 -38.16 -15.68 -8.73
CA LYS A 139 -39.01 -16.46 -9.65
C LYS A 139 -38.11 -17.38 -10.48
N GLU A 140 -38.56 -18.59 -10.73
CA GLU A 140 -37.85 -19.51 -11.61
C GLU A 140 -37.87 -18.99 -13.06
N SER A 141 -36.74 -19.15 -13.75
CA SER A 141 -36.63 -18.86 -15.16
C SER A 141 -37.50 -19.85 -15.97
N PRO A 142 -38.20 -19.41 -17.03
CA PRO A 142 -38.92 -20.33 -17.93
C PRO A 142 -38.01 -21.36 -18.59
N TYR A 143 -36.70 -21.12 -18.62
CA TYR A 143 -35.68 -22.00 -19.20
C TYR A 143 -35.10 -23.02 -18.21
N ARG A 144 -35.47 -22.95 -16.93
CA ARG A 144 -34.88 -23.73 -15.84
C ARG A 144 -35.07 -25.25 -16.00
N ASN A 145 -36.12 -25.65 -16.68
CA ASN A 145 -36.50 -27.05 -16.83
C ASN A 145 -36.27 -27.60 -18.24
N ARG A 146 -35.38 -27.00 -19.05
CA ARG A 146 -34.87 -27.58 -20.29
C ARG A 146 -34.25 -28.95 -20.05
N SER A 147 -34.32 -29.84 -21.02
CA SER A 147 -33.67 -31.15 -20.93
C SER A 147 -32.15 -31.04 -20.85
N VAL A 148 -31.50 -32.07 -20.31
CA VAL A 148 -30.03 -32.15 -20.26
C VAL A 148 -29.42 -32.03 -21.64
N GLU A 149 -29.99 -32.72 -22.62
CA GLU A 149 -29.52 -32.75 -24.01
C GLU A 149 -29.61 -31.36 -24.67
N GLU A 150 -30.74 -30.68 -24.46
CA GLU A 150 -30.91 -29.30 -24.95
C GLU A 150 -29.89 -28.35 -24.32
N ASN A 151 -29.73 -28.41 -22.99
CA ASN A 151 -28.76 -27.57 -22.28
C ASN A 151 -27.31 -27.82 -22.74
N LEU A 152 -26.91 -29.09 -22.93
CA LEU A 152 -25.58 -29.43 -23.45
C LEU A 152 -25.37 -28.89 -24.86
N THR A 153 -26.35 -29.03 -25.71
CA THR A 153 -26.31 -28.53 -27.10
C THR A 153 -26.11 -27.01 -27.09
N LEU A 154 -26.96 -26.29 -26.36
CA LEU A 154 -26.90 -24.82 -26.26
C LEU A 154 -25.58 -24.34 -25.66
N PHE A 155 -25.08 -24.99 -24.62
CA PHE A 155 -23.81 -24.59 -23.97
C PHE A 155 -22.60 -24.79 -24.91
N ARG A 156 -22.56 -25.89 -25.65
CA ARG A 156 -21.56 -26.15 -26.70
C ARG A 156 -21.65 -25.13 -27.83
N GLU A 157 -22.85 -24.75 -28.23
CA GLU A 157 -23.08 -23.70 -29.22
C GLU A 157 -22.66 -22.30 -28.71
N MET A 158 -22.83 -22.02 -27.40
CA MET A 158 -22.27 -20.79 -26.77
C MET A 158 -20.75 -20.77 -26.94
N LYS A 159 -20.04 -21.86 -26.60
CA LYS A 159 -18.57 -21.99 -26.80
C LYS A 159 -18.17 -21.85 -28.27
N ALA A 160 -18.98 -22.38 -29.19
CA ALA A 160 -18.75 -22.28 -30.62
C ALA A 160 -19.02 -20.86 -31.20
N GLY A 161 -19.44 -19.90 -30.37
CA GLY A 161 -19.68 -18.52 -30.79
C GLY A 161 -20.95 -18.29 -31.60
N LYS A 162 -21.92 -19.18 -31.53
CA LYS A 162 -23.17 -19.07 -32.33
C LYS A 162 -24.12 -17.99 -31.82
N TYR A 163 -23.94 -17.50 -30.60
CA TYR A 163 -24.84 -16.52 -29.95
C TYR A 163 -24.14 -15.22 -29.66
N PRO A 164 -24.81 -14.06 -29.74
CA PRO A 164 -24.23 -12.77 -29.36
C PRO A 164 -24.05 -12.63 -27.84
N ASP A 165 -23.23 -11.64 -27.46
CA ASP A 165 -23.00 -11.30 -26.06
C ASP A 165 -24.33 -10.95 -25.35
N GLY A 166 -24.49 -11.43 -24.13
CA GLY A 166 -25.66 -11.16 -23.29
C GLY A 166 -26.93 -11.92 -23.67
N SER A 167 -26.95 -12.69 -24.81
CA SER A 167 -28.16 -13.42 -25.26
C SER A 167 -28.42 -14.70 -24.48
N LYS A 168 -27.39 -15.32 -23.95
CA LYS A 168 -27.47 -16.57 -23.17
C LYS A 168 -26.41 -16.59 -22.09
N CYS A 169 -26.70 -17.26 -20.98
CA CYS A 169 -25.75 -17.59 -19.94
C CYS A 169 -26.02 -19.00 -19.39
N LEU A 170 -25.02 -19.59 -18.72
CA LEU A 170 -25.23 -20.81 -17.95
C LEU A 170 -25.49 -20.44 -16.49
N ARG A 171 -26.54 -20.98 -15.89
CA ARG A 171 -26.89 -20.76 -14.48
C ARG A 171 -26.85 -22.06 -13.70
N ALA A 172 -26.36 -21.99 -12.47
CA ALA A 172 -26.52 -23.10 -11.53
C ALA A 172 -28.00 -23.25 -11.15
N LYS A 173 -28.47 -24.50 -10.97
CA LYS A 173 -29.82 -24.81 -10.54
C LYS A 173 -29.83 -25.13 -9.05
N ILE A 174 -30.18 -24.14 -8.25
CA ILE A 174 -30.10 -24.24 -6.77
C ILE A 174 -31.47 -23.98 -6.15
N ASP A 175 -31.74 -22.76 -5.65
CA ASP A 175 -32.98 -22.41 -4.96
C ASP A 175 -33.31 -20.93 -5.13
N MET A 176 -34.38 -20.63 -5.88
CA MET A 176 -34.83 -19.25 -6.10
C MET A 176 -35.50 -18.63 -4.87
N ALA A 177 -35.84 -19.40 -3.84
CA ALA A 177 -36.40 -18.92 -2.59
C ALA A 177 -35.33 -18.72 -1.49
N SER A 178 -34.07 -19.02 -1.76
CA SER A 178 -32.98 -18.87 -0.81
C SER A 178 -32.92 -17.44 -0.22
N PRO A 179 -32.73 -17.27 1.11
CA PRO A 179 -32.50 -15.95 1.71
C PRO A 179 -31.16 -15.36 1.24
N ASN A 180 -30.21 -16.19 0.82
CA ASN A 180 -28.95 -15.77 0.24
C ASN A 180 -29.10 -15.54 -1.27
N MET A 181 -28.95 -14.29 -1.72
CA MET A 181 -29.11 -13.89 -3.12
C MET A 181 -28.12 -14.62 -4.05
N ASN A 182 -26.94 -15.00 -3.55
CA ASN A 182 -25.91 -15.72 -4.33
C ASN A 182 -26.31 -17.17 -4.61
N MET A 183 -27.32 -17.72 -3.91
CA MET A 183 -27.83 -19.07 -4.09
C MET A 183 -29.07 -19.14 -4.99
N ARG A 184 -29.56 -17.98 -5.49
CA ARG A 184 -30.75 -17.91 -6.36
C ARG A 184 -30.39 -18.11 -7.82
N ASP A 185 -30.12 -19.36 -8.20
CA ASP A 185 -29.72 -19.80 -9.55
C ASP A 185 -28.68 -18.84 -10.18
N PRO A 186 -27.47 -18.69 -9.58
CA PRO A 186 -26.46 -17.73 -10.04
C PRO A 186 -25.95 -18.06 -11.44
N VAL A 187 -25.56 -17.02 -12.18
CA VAL A 187 -24.85 -17.17 -13.44
C VAL A 187 -23.45 -17.73 -13.16
N ILE A 188 -23.06 -18.80 -13.86
CA ILE A 188 -21.74 -19.43 -13.74
C ILE A 188 -20.90 -19.31 -15.01
N TYR A 189 -21.51 -19.07 -16.18
CA TYR A 189 -20.85 -18.72 -17.44
C TYR A 189 -21.59 -17.63 -18.19
N ARG A 190 -20.86 -16.74 -18.85
CA ARG A 190 -21.37 -15.68 -19.72
C ARG A 190 -20.71 -15.73 -21.09
N ILE A 191 -21.40 -15.22 -22.12
CA ILE A 191 -20.82 -14.94 -23.43
C ILE A 191 -20.18 -13.56 -23.38
N LEU A 192 -18.90 -13.45 -23.75
CA LEU A 192 -18.16 -12.21 -23.82
C LEU A 192 -17.10 -12.34 -24.92
N ARG A 193 -17.24 -11.59 -26.01
CA ARG A 193 -16.25 -11.54 -27.09
C ARG A 193 -15.20 -10.47 -26.77
N CYS A 194 -14.11 -10.93 -26.20
CA CYS A 194 -12.99 -10.10 -25.85
C CYS A 194 -11.70 -10.93 -25.94
N THR A 195 -10.65 -10.35 -26.55
CA THR A 195 -9.34 -11.00 -26.61
C THR A 195 -8.75 -11.09 -25.20
N HIS A 196 -8.46 -12.31 -24.76
CA HIS A 196 -7.87 -12.57 -23.45
C HIS A 196 -6.35 -12.42 -23.50
N HIS A 197 -5.75 -11.81 -22.49
CA HIS A 197 -4.31 -11.48 -22.46
C HIS A 197 -3.39 -12.70 -22.58
N ARG A 198 -3.84 -13.92 -22.24
CA ARG A 198 -3.06 -15.16 -22.33
C ARG A 198 -3.60 -16.14 -23.38
N THR A 199 -4.92 -16.31 -23.46
CA THR A 199 -5.52 -17.32 -24.34
C THR A 199 -5.95 -16.75 -25.70
N GLY A 200 -5.79 -15.44 -25.93
CA GLY A 200 -6.19 -14.78 -27.16
C GLY A 200 -7.68 -14.91 -27.41
N ASP A 201 -8.07 -15.30 -28.63
CA ASP A 201 -9.46 -15.44 -29.05
C ASP A 201 -9.98 -16.89 -28.99
N LYS A 202 -9.30 -17.78 -28.23
CA LYS A 202 -9.69 -19.19 -28.05
C LYS A 202 -11.09 -19.32 -27.42
N TRP A 203 -11.46 -18.37 -26.55
CA TRP A 203 -12.69 -18.38 -25.77
C TRP A 203 -13.58 -17.20 -26.12
N CYS A 204 -14.89 -17.43 -26.21
CA CYS A 204 -15.91 -16.39 -26.28
C CYS A 204 -16.95 -16.53 -25.15
N ILE A 205 -16.75 -17.50 -24.26
CA ILE A 205 -17.50 -17.67 -23.01
C ILE A 205 -16.50 -17.73 -21.86
N TYR A 206 -16.85 -17.11 -20.75
CA TYR A 206 -15.98 -17.03 -19.57
C TYR A 206 -16.74 -17.41 -18.31
N PRO A 207 -16.09 -18.15 -17.39
CA PRO A 207 -16.69 -18.48 -16.11
C PRO A 207 -16.84 -17.22 -15.25
N MET A 208 -17.87 -17.23 -14.39
CA MET A 208 -17.99 -16.23 -13.34
C MET A 208 -17.08 -16.59 -12.16
N TYR A 209 -16.62 -15.56 -11.45
CA TYR A 209 -15.72 -15.68 -10.31
C TYR A 209 -16.14 -16.76 -9.31
N ASP A 210 -17.40 -16.71 -8.84
CA ASP A 210 -17.91 -17.61 -7.80
C ASP A 210 -17.91 -19.09 -8.21
N TYR A 211 -17.94 -19.35 -9.50
CA TYR A 211 -17.86 -20.71 -10.05
C TYR A 211 -16.40 -21.16 -10.28
N ALA A 212 -15.57 -20.29 -10.85
CA ALA A 212 -14.19 -20.61 -11.16
C ALA A 212 -13.33 -20.77 -9.90
N HIS A 213 -13.53 -19.93 -8.89
CA HIS A 213 -12.71 -19.83 -7.71
C HIS A 213 -12.59 -21.14 -6.91
N PRO A 214 -13.67 -21.85 -6.50
CA PRO A 214 -13.56 -23.13 -5.80
C PRO A 214 -12.88 -24.22 -6.66
N ILE A 215 -13.06 -24.18 -7.96
CA ILE A 215 -12.43 -25.13 -8.90
C ILE A 215 -10.93 -24.87 -8.98
N CYS A 216 -10.53 -23.62 -9.17
CA CYS A 216 -9.11 -23.24 -9.20
C CYS A 216 -8.42 -23.55 -7.86
N ASP A 217 -9.06 -23.29 -6.74
CA ASP A 217 -8.52 -23.64 -5.41
C ASP A 217 -8.30 -25.16 -5.28
N TYR A 218 -9.27 -25.96 -5.68
CA TYR A 218 -9.15 -27.42 -5.66
C TYR A 218 -8.02 -27.94 -6.56
N LEU A 219 -7.95 -27.45 -7.80
CA LEU A 219 -6.93 -27.88 -8.77
C LEU A 219 -5.50 -27.47 -8.36
N GLN A 220 -5.36 -26.39 -7.60
CA GLN A 220 -4.08 -25.96 -7.03
C GLN A 220 -3.72 -26.71 -5.74
N GLY A 221 -4.61 -27.49 -5.17
CA GLY A 221 -4.42 -28.16 -3.88
C GLY A 221 -4.49 -27.21 -2.69
N VAL A 222 -5.19 -26.09 -2.81
CA VAL A 222 -5.43 -25.15 -1.71
C VAL A 222 -6.22 -25.86 -0.63
N THR A 223 -5.75 -25.76 0.62
CA THR A 223 -6.44 -26.32 1.79
C THR A 223 -7.33 -25.27 2.47
N HIS A 224 -6.80 -24.05 2.59
CA HIS A 224 -7.49 -22.92 3.20
C HIS A 224 -7.49 -21.72 2.25
N SER A 225 -8.68 -21.41 1.79
CA SER A 225 -8.99 -20.31 0.87
C SER A 225 -9.28 -19.05 1.70
N LEU A 226 -8.25 -18.22 1.93
CA LEU A 226 -8.35 -17.04 2.79
C LEU A 226 -8.75 -15.83 1.95
N CYS A 227 -9.87 -15.18 2.30
CA CYS A 227 -10.40 -14.01 1.57
C CYS A 227 -10.98 -12.96 2.55
N THR A 228 -11.43 -11.83 2.01
CA THR A 228 -12.05 -10.77 2.82
C THR A 228 -13.52 -11.05 3.11
N LEU A 229 -14.06 -10.41 4.16
CA LEU A 229 -15.47 -10.57 4.60
C LEU A 229 -16.51 -10.25 3.51
N GLU A 230 -16.11 -9.59 2.43
CA GLU A 230 -16.98 -9.35 1.26
C GLU A 230 -17.51 -10.65 0.66
N PHE A 231 -16.77 -11.75 0.83
CA PHE A 231 -17.08 -13.07 0.29
C PHE A 231 -17.80 -14.00 1.28
N GLU A 232 -18.18 -13.53 2.47
CA GLU A 232 -18.86 -14.37 3.46
C GLU A 232 -20.19 -14.92 2.92
N ASP A 233 -20.99 -14.09 2.28
CA ASP A 233 -22.26 -14.49 1.66
C ASP A 233 -22.05 -15.33 0.38
N HIS A 234 -20.84 -15.35 -0.19
CA HIS A 234 -20.48 -16.18 -1.34
C HIS A 234 -20.05 -17.60 -0.95
N ARG A 235 -19.61 -17.82 0.31
CA ARG A 235 -19.13 -19.12 0.80
C ARG A 235 -20.14 -20.28 0.60
N PRO A 236 -21.47 -20.11 0.79
CA PRO A 236 -22.41 -21.20 0.48
C PRO A 236 -22.37 -21.67 -0.98
N LEU A 237 -22.15 -20.75 -1.93
CA LEU A 237 -21.99 -21.11 -3.35
C LEU A 237 -20.63 -21.79 -3.61
N TYR A 238 -19.55 -21.29 -3.00
CA TYR A 238 -18.24 -21.93 -3.02
C TYR A 238 -18.31 -23.39 -2.55
N ASP A 239 -18.99 -23.64 -1.41
CA ASP A 239 -19.20 -24.97 -0.86
C ASP A 239 -20.10 -25.83 -1.75
N TRP A 240 -21.16 -25.25 -2.32
CA TRP A 240 -22.07 -25.95 -3.23
C TRP A 240 -21.33 -26.48 -4.45
N VAL A 241 -20.50 -25.66 -5.11
CA VAL A 241 -19.70 -26.08 -6.27
C VAL A 241 -18.80 -27.26 -5.92
N GLY A 242 -18.04 -27.17 -4.82
CA GLY A 242 -17.17 -28.25 -4.38
C GLY A 242 -17.91 -29.55 -4.08
N ILE A 243 -19.10 -29.47 -3.46
CA ILE A 243 -19.95 -30.64 -3.18
C ILE A 243 -20.49 -31.25 -4.47
N GLN A 244 -21.05 -30.45 -5.37
CA GLN A 244 -21.64 -30.97 -6.60
C GLN A 244 -20.59 -31.59 -7.53
N LEU A 245 -19.37 -31.08 -7.53
CA LEU A 245 -18.26 -31.61 -8.34
C LEU A 245 -17.52 -32.77 -7.66
N GLY A 246 -17.80 -33.04 -6.39
CA GLY A 246 -17.23 -34.17 -5.64
C GLY A 246 -15.79 -33.94 -5.20
N PHE A 247 -15.41 -32.72 -4.85
CA PHE A 247 -14.05 -32.39 -4.38
C PHE A 247 -13.72 -33.06 -3.05
N ALA A 248 -12.62 -33.80 -3.00
CA ALA A 248 -12.13 -34.50 -1.80
C ALA A 248 -10.58 -34.52 -1.76
N PRO A 249 -9.91 -33.89 -0.78
CA PRO A 249 -10.51 -32.98 0.21
C PRO A 249 -11.01 -31.68 -0.44
N LYS A 250 -12.10 -31.14 0.09
CA LYS A 250 -12.65 -29.85 -0.35
C LYS A 250 -11.87 -28.71 0.31
N PRO A 251 -11.41 -27.70 -0.44
CA PRO A 251 -10.84 -26.49 0.12
C PRO A 251 -11.82 -25.81 1.10
N ARG A 252 -11.29 -25.19 2.15
CA ARG A 252 -12.09 -24.47 3.16
C ARG A 252 -11.94 -22.96 2.99
N GLN A 253 -13.02 -22.28 2.64
CA GLN A 253 -13.04 -20.82 2.59
C GLN A 253 -13.16 -20.24 4.00
N ILE A 254 -12.35 -19.22 4.31
CA ILE A 254 -12.32 -18.51 5.59
C ILE A 254 -12.16 -17.02 5.30
N GLU A 255 -13.03 -16.20 5.89
CA GLU A 255 -13.07 -14.77 5.67
C GLU A 255 -12.45 -14.00 6.86
N PHE A 256 -11.76 -12.92 6.54
CA PHE A 256 -11.18 -11.99 7.50
C PHE A 256 -11.52 -10.54 7.15
N ALA A 257 -11.48 -9.64 8.14
CA ALA A 257 -11.76 -8.23 7.94
C ALA A 257 -10.72 -7.55 7.01
N ARG A 258 -11.21 -6.83 6.00
CA ARG A 258 -10.34 -6.01 5.15
C ARG A 258 -9.67 -4.89 5.94
N LEU A 259 -8.57 -4.36 5.43
CA LEU A 259 -7.96 -3.15 5.94
C LEU A 259 -8.67 -1.92 5.37
N ALA A 260 -9.11 -1.03 6.25
CA ALA A 260 -9.55 0.32 5.92
C ALA A 260 -8.70 1.32 6.71
N VAL A 261 -8.27 2.41 6.05
CA VAL A 261 -7.44 3.46 6.65
C VAL A 261 -8.12 4.81 6.38
N THR A 262 -8.27 5.63 7.43
CA THR A 262 -8.87 6.97 7.32
C THR A 262 -8.08 7.85 6.34
N ASN A 263 -8.75 8.80 5.69
CA ASN A 263 -8.17 9.77 4.75
C ASN A 263 -7.34 9.15 3.61
N THR A 264 -7.65 7.87 3.27
CA THR A 264 -6.92 7.11 2.27
C THR A 264 -7.87 6.57 1.20
N VAL A 265 -7.50 6.74 -0.07
CA VAL A 265 -8.28 6.23 -1.19
C VAL A 265 -8.02 4.74 -1.36
N MET A 266 -8.98 3.88 -0.95
CA MET A 266 -8.83 2.42 -1.02
C MET A 266 -9.56 1.79 -2.20
N SER A 267 -10.44 2.53 -2.87
CA SER A 267 -11.23 2.03 -4.00
C SER A 267 -10.44 2.06 -5.30
N LYS A 268 -10.29 0.91 -5.99
CA LYS A 268 -9.64 0.82 -7.32
C LYS A 268 -10.24 1.81 -8.33
N ARG A 269 -11.56 2.01 -8.31
CA ARG A 269 -12.25 2.95 -9.20
C ARG A 269 -11.74 4.39 -9.00
N TYR A 270 -11.57 4.82 -7.75
CA TYR A 270 -11.09 6.16 -7.45
C TYR A 270 -9.59 6.30 -7.65
N LEU A 271 -8.80 5.27 -7.35
CA LEU A 271 -7.36 5.26 -7.66
C LEU A 271 -7.13 5.42 -9.18
N LYS A 272 -7.90 4.70 -9.99
CA LYS A 272 -7.85 4.82 -11.45
C LYS A 272 -8.22 6.25 -11.90
N LYS A 273 -9.28 6.83 -11.33
CA LYS A 273 -9.72 8.20 -11.61
C LYS A 273 -8.62 9.22 -11.31
N LEU A 274 -7.92 9.10 -10.18
CA LEU A 274 -6.79 9.97 -9.82
C LEU A 274 -5.70 9.99 -10.88
N VAL A 275 -5.39 8.82 -11.44
CA VAL A 275 -4.35 8.69 -12.48
C VAL A 275 -4.85 9.22 -13.83
N GLU A 276 -6.06 8.81 -14.27
CA GLU A 276 -6.61 9.16 -15.57
C GLU A 276 -6.95 10.65 -15.71
N GLU A 277 -7.35 11.31 -14.62
CA GLU A 277 -7.65 12.75 -14.59
C GLU A 277 -6.42 13.62 -14.26
N GLY A 278 -5.23 13.01 -14.09
CA GLY A 278 -3.98 13.73 -13.87
C GLY A 278 -3.85 14.42 -12.51
N HIS A 279 -4.58 13.94 -11.50
CA HIS A 279 -4.46 14.45 -10.12
C HIS A 279 -3.18 13.98 -9.42
N VAL A 280 -2.59 12.91 -9.93
CA VAL A 280 -1.31 12.34 -9.52
C VAL A 280 -0.47 12.01 -10.73
N HIS A 281 0.85 11.87 -10.56
CA HIS A 281 1.79 11.63 -11.67
C HIS A 281 1.68 10.22 -12.27
N GLY A 282 1.11 9.26 -11.53
CA GLY A 282 0.94 7.89 -11.97
C GLY A 282 0.58 6.96 -10.80
N TRP A 283 0.56 5.66 -11.07
CA TRP A 283 0.26 4.64 -10.07
C TRP A 283 1.32 4.52 -8.96
N ASP A 284 2.52 4.99 -9.21
CA ASP A 284 3.67 5.02 -8.30
C ASP A 284 3.90 6.40 -7.66
N ASP A 285 2.96 7.34 -7.81
CA ASP A 285 3.03 8.63 -7.13
C ASP A 285 3.18 8.45 -5.61
N PRO A 286 4.16 9.12 -4.96
CA PRO A 286 4.41 8.97 -3.53
C PRO A 286 3.23 9.30 -2.61
N ARG A 287 2.20 9.97 -3.11
CA ARG A 287 0.97 10.30 -2.38
C ARG A 287 -0.08 9.20 -2.46
N MET A 288 0.09 8.26 -3.41
CA MET A 288 -0.84 7.16 -3.63
C MET A 288 -0.68 6.06 -2.56
N PRO A 289 -1.77 5.45 -2.08
CA PRO A 289 -1.71 4.32 -1.15
C PRO A 289 -1.43 2.98 -1.87
N THR A 290 -1.02 3.02 -3.13
CA THR A 290 -0.55 1.85 -3.87
C THR A 290 0.77 1.36 -3.29
N VAL A 291 1.04 0.07 -3.39
CA VAL A 291 2.32 -0.49 -2.94
C VAL A 291 3.48 0.15 -3.71
N ALA A 292 3.30 0.37 -5.01
CA ALA A 292 4.27 1.09 -5.84
C ALA A 292 4.50 2.53 -5.36
N GLY A 293 3.43 3.26 -5.00
CA GLY A 293 3.53 4.62 -4.46
C GLY A 293 4.24 4.66 -3.10
N LEU A 294 3.87 3.75 -2.18
CA LEU A 294 4.53 3.64 -0.88
C LEU A 294 6.01 3.29 -1.01
N ARG A 295 6.37 2.37 -1.91
CA ARG A 295 7.76 2.05 -2.26
C ARG A 295 8.48 3.26 -2.83
N ASN A 296 7.87 3.97 -3.76
CA ASN A 296 8.47 5.18 -4.35
C ASN A 296 8.62 6.29 -3.32
N ARG A 297 7.70 6.43 -2.39
CA ARG A 297 7.81 7.34 -1.23
C ARG A 297 8.98 6.97 -0.31
N GLY A 298 9.39 5.71 -0.28
CA GLY A 298 10.46 5.20 0.57
C GLY A 298 9.98 4.62 1.89
N VAL A 299 8.72 4.21 1.97
CA VAL A 299 8.20 3.51 3.17
C VAL A 299 8.87 2.15 3.27
N PRO A 300 9.42 1.75 4.44
CA PRO A 300 9.97 0.42 4.65
C PRO A 300 8.86 -0.64 4.61
N PRO A 301 9.04 -1.75 3.85
CA PRO A 301 8.04 -2.82 3.82
C PRO A 301 7.81 -3.46 5.18
N GLU A 302 8.84 -3.55 6.03
CA GLU A 302 8.76 -4.06 7.40
C GLU A 302 7.80 -3.23 8.25
N ALA A 303 7.75 -1.90 8.06
CA ALA A 303 6.82 -1.03 8.77
C ALA A 303 5.36 -1.29 8.38
N LEU A 304 5.11 -1.64 7.11
CA LEU A 304 3.77 -2.01 6.63
C LEU A 304 3.32 -3.36 7.20
N LEU A 305 4.24 -4.34 7.25
CA LEU A 305 3.97 -5.65 7.85
C LEU A 305 3.75 -5.55 9.36
N ASP A 306 4.55 -4.74 10.06
CA ASP A 306 4.38 -4.47 11.49
C ASP A 306 3.02 -3.81 11.78
N PHE A 307 2.64 -2.80 11.00
CA PHE A 307 1.33 -2.16 11.07
C PHE A 307 0.19 -3.18 10.91
N CYS A 308 0.23 -4.03 9.87
CA CYS A 308 -0.79 -5.05 9.65
C CYS A 308 -0.82 -6.11 10.76
N THR A 309 0.35 -6.46 11.32
CA THR A 309 0.47 -7.40 12.44
C THR A 309 -0.14 -6.82 13.72
N LYS A 310 0.13 -5.55 14.03
CA LYS A 310 -0.43 -4.85 15.20
C LYS A 310 -1.94 -4.67 15.13
N ILE A 311 -2.50 -4.45 13.94
CA ILE A 311 -3.96 -4.41 13.73
C ILE A 311 -4.57 -5.79 13.97
N GLY A 312 -3.85 -6.86 13.64
CA GLY A 312 -4.28 -8.24 13.79
C GLY A 312 -5.25 -8.74 12.72
N ILE A 313 -5.53 -10.04 12.79
CA ILE A 313 -6.45 -10.75 11.90
C ILE A 313 -7.76 -10.98 12.67
N VAL A 314 -8.80 -10.23 12.31
CA VAL A 314 -10.10 -10.20 12.99
C VAL A 314 -11.25 -10.41 12.00
N LYS A 315 -12.45 -10.73 12.51
CA LYS A 315 -13.68 -10.91 11.71
C LYS A 315 -14.58 -9.66 11.65
N ALA A 316 -14.27 -8.60 12.39
CA ALA A 316 -15.06 -7.37 12.36
C ALA A 316 -14.32 -6.30 11.55
N ASN A 317 -14.99 -5.72 10.57
CA ASN A 317 -14.45 -4.59 9.82
C ASN A 317 -14.26 -3.40 10.77
N SER A 318 -13.07 -2.81 10.73
CA SER A 318 -12.71 -1.61 11.47
C SER A 318 -11.88 -0.69 10.60
N GLU A 319 -11.93 0.59 10.87
CA GLU A 319 -11.11 1.59 10.21
C GLU A 319 -9.96 2.02 11.13
N CYS A 320 -8.75 1.97 10.61
CA CYS A 320 -7.54 2.40 11.32
C CYS A 320 -7.23 3.86 10.98
N GLN A 321 -6.74 4.61 11.96
CA GLN A 321 -6.25 5.96 11.73
C GLN A 321 -4.98 5.94 10.88
N LEU A 322 -4.88 6.83 9.88
CA LEU A 322 -3.66 7.01 9.08
C LEU A 322 -2.44 7.34 9.96
N SER A 323 -2.66 8.12 11.04
CA SER A 323 -1.63 8.45 12.01
C SER A 323 -0.98 7.23 12.68
N TYR A 324 -1.71 6.12 12.83
CA TYR A 324 -1.16 4.86 13.37
C TYR A 324 -0.22 4.18 12.37
N LEU A 325 -0.56 4.17 11.08
CA LEU A 325 0.35 3.74 10.03
C LEU A 325 1.63 4.58 10.03
N GLU A 326 1.48 5.92 10.06
CA GLU A 326 2.61 6.84 10.11
C GLU A 326 3.47 6.64 11.37
N ALA A 327 2.88 6.29 12.51
CA ALA A 327 3.62 5.96 13.73
C ALA A 327 4.49 4.71 13.52
N CYS A 328 3.96 3.63 12.94
CA CYS A 328 4.73 2.43 12.61
C CYS A 328 5.89 2.73 11.66
N ILE A 329 5.67 3.59 10.66
CA ILE A 329 6.73 4.04 9.73
C ILE A 329 7.80 4.84 10.49
N ARG A 330 7.40 5.78 11.35
CA ARG A 330 8.33 6.57 12.18
C ARG A 330 9.15 5.70 13.11
N ASP A 331 8.54 4.74 13.77
CA ASP A 331 9.22 3.83 14.70
C ASP A 331 10.32 3.04 13.98
N ASN A 332 9.99 2.45 12.83
CA ASN A 332 10.95 1.71 12.02
C ASN A 332 12.11 2.60 11.54
N LEU A 333 11.80 3.78 11.00
CA LEU A 333 12.81 4.71 10.49
C LEU A 333 13.62 5.34 11.63
N ASN A 334 13.03 5.55 12.81
CA ASN A 334 13.77 6.04 13.97
C ASN A 334 14.86 5.08 14.41
N GLU A 335 14.60 3.79 14.28
CA GLU A 335 15.58 2.75 14.60
C GLU A 335 16.64 2.57 13.50
N ASN A 336 16.27 2.70 12.22
CA ASN A 336 17.10 2.23 11.12
C ASN A 336 17.72 3.35 10.26
N ALA A 337 17.08 4.52 10.17
CA ALA A 337 17.55 5.58 9.29
C ALA A 337 18.73 6.35 9.89
N GLU A 338 19.74 6.63 9.08
CA GLU A 338 20.84 7.52 9.46
C GLU A 338 20.35 8.96 9.61
N ARG A 339 21.08 9.74 10.44
CA ARG A 339 20.80 11.17 10.67
C ARG A 339 21.65 12.02 9.73
N ALA A 340 21.03 13.02 9.13
CA ALA A 340 21.70 13.98 8.27
C ALA A 340 21.07 15.37 8.45
N MET A 341 21.72 16.40 7.93
CA MET A 341 21.25 17.79 8.01
C MET A 341 20.90 18.33 6.64
N ALA A 342 19.72 18.96 6.54
CA ALA A 342 19.30 19.74 5.39
C ALA A 342 18.37 20.86 5.86
N VAL A 343 18.49 22.03 5.29
CA VAL A 343 17.66 23.19 5.57
C VAL A 343 16.71 23.44 4.41
N LEU A 344 15.41 23.50 4.68
CA LEU A 344 14.38 23.61 3.65
C LEU A 344 14.27 25.03 3.10
N ASN A 345 14.31 25.99 4.00
CA ASN A 345 14.22 27.41 3.66
C ASN A 345 15.48 28.12 4.21
N PRO A 346 16.58 28.13 3.45
CA PRO A 346 17.88 28.55 3.95
C PRO A 346 17.91 30.04 4.29
N LEU A 347 18.39 30.35 5.50
CA LEU A 347 18.76 31.67 5.96
C LEU A 347 20.28 31.72 6.18
N LYS A 348 20.95 32.63 5.49
CA LYS A 348 22.41 32.80 5.59
C LYS A 348 22.81 33.32 6.94
N VAL A 349 23.85 32.72 7.52
CA VAL A 349 24.51 33.14 8.74
C VAL A 349 26.01 33.32 8.45
N THR A 350 26.52 34.53 8.65
CA THR A 350 27.95 34.82 8.58
C THR A 350 28.53 34.89 9.98
N ILE A 351 29.55 34.08 10.26
CA ILE A 351 30.24 34.01 11.55
C ILE A 351 31.47 34.91 11.50
N THR A 352 31.34 36.09 12.06
CA THR A 352 32.28 37.21 11.83
C THR A 352 33.65 37.04 12.50
N ASN A 353 33.72 36.26 13.58
CA ASN A 353 34.96 36.01 14.35
C ASN A 353 35.57 34.63 14.05
N TYR A 354 35.12 33.90 13.01
CA TYR A 354 35.67 32.62 12.61
C TYR A 354 36.38 32.72 11.25
N GLN A 355 37.61 32.23 11.17
CA GLN A 355 38.40 32.23 9.95
C GLN A 355 38.84 30.82 9.57
N GLY A 356 38.79 30.50 8.27
CA GLY A 356 39.13 29.18 7.75
C GLY A 356 37.97 28.19 7.81
N SER A 357 38.30 26.93 7.77
CA SER A 357 37.32 25.83 7.86
C SER A 357 37.91 24.62 8.60
N GLU A 358 37.06 23.85 9.23
CA GLU A 358 37.42 22.61 9.88
C GLU A 358 36.36 21.54 9.69
N MET A 359 36.71 20.27 9.93
CA MET A 359 35.79 19.16 9.90
C MET A 359 35.29 18.84 11.32
N VAL A 360 33.99 18.98 11.54
CA VAL A 360 33.33 18.53 12.76
C VAL A 360 32.69 17.16 12.57
N GLU A 361 32.68 16.37 13.63
CA GLU A 361 32.09 15.02 13.56
C GLU A 361 30.63 15.02 14.04
N SER A 362 29.78 14.30 13.33
CA SER A 362 28.40 14.13 13.70
C SER A 362 28.02 12.64 13.57
N ALA A 363 27.47 12.06 14.65
CA ALA A 363 27.06 10.66 14.67
C ALA A 363 26.02 10.37 13.57
N LEU A 364 26.20 9.25 12.90
CA LEU A 364 25.22 8.76 11.92
C LEU A 364 23.92 8.31 12.58
N HIS A 365 24.01 7.77 13.81
CA HIS A 365 22.84 7.38 14.57
C HIS A 365 23.09 7.57 16.08
N PRO A 366 22.13 8.15 16.84
CA PRO A 366 22.35 8.45 18.26
C PRO A 366 22.42 7.20 19.16
N LEU A 367 21.78 6.09 18.74
CA LEU A 367 21.69 4.84 19.51
C LEU A 367 22.51 3.69 18.91
N LYS A 368 23.16 3.90 17.77
CA LYS A 368 23.94 2.89 17.03
C LYS A 368 25.34 3.43 16.74
N PRO A 369 26.22 3.52 17.75
CA PRO A 369 27.57 4.06 17.58
C PRO A 369 28.43 3.24 16.62
N GLU A 370 28.10 1.98 16.40
CA GLU A 370 28.73 1.09 15.42
C GLU A 370 28.60 1.59 13.98
N LEU A 371 27.60 2.40 13.66
CA LEU A 371 27.45 3.04 12.34
C LEU A 371 28.51 4.14 12.11
N GLY A 372 29.13 4.62 13.18
CA GLY A 372 30.20 5.61 13.12
C GLY A 372 29.69 7.06 13.02
N VAL A 373 30.57 7.89 12.48
CA VAL A 373 30.36 9.34 12.34
C VAL A 373 30.55 9.77 10.90
N ARG A 374 29.94 10.88 10.52
CA ARG A 374 30.23 11.61 9.29
C ARG A 374 30.95 12.91 9.61
N LYS A 375 31.80 13.35 8.70
CA LYS A 375 32.51 14.61 8.80
C LYS A 375 31.74 15.70 8.04
N VAL A 376 31.48 16.81 8.72
CA VAL A 376 30.76 17.96 8.15
C VAL A 376 31.70 19.15 8.22
N GLN A 377 31.91 19.86 7.10
CA GLN A 377 32.70 21.07 7.11
C GLN A 377 31.94 22.18 7.83
N PHE A 378 32.67 22.92 8.67
CA PHE A 378 32.22 24.14 9.31
C PHE A 378 33.11 25.28 8.88
N SER A 379 32.54 26.34 8.30
CA SER A 379 33.24 27.53 7.83
C SER A 379 32.62 28.82 8.37
N SER A 380 33.13 29.97 7.95
CA SER A 380 32.60 31.28 8.33
C SER A 380 31.20 31.59 7.79
N THR A 381 30.68 30.77 6.87
CA THR A 381 29.32 30.90 6.34
C THR A 381 28.57 29.61 6.51
N VAL A 382 27.41 29.65 7.16
CA VAL A 382 26.48 28.52 7.27
C VAL A 382 25.06 28.93 6.90
N TYR A 383 24.24 27.97 6.56
CA TYR A 383 22.80 28.16 6.38
C TYR A 383 22.06 27.45 7.50
N ILE A 384 21.07 28.13 8.08
CA ILE A 384 20.10 27.56 9.02
C ILE A 384 18.71 27.58 8.40
N ASP A 385 17.77 26.82 8.93
CA ASP A 385 16.38 26.94 8.47
C ASP A 385 15.79 28.26 8.96
N ARG A 386 15.11 29.00 8.08
CA ARG A 386 14.47 30.27 8.44
C ARG A 386 13.50 30.14 9.62
N ALA A 387 12.86 28.96 9.77
CA ALA A 387 11.99 28.65 10.90
C ALA A 387 12.75 28.53 12.24
N ASP A 388 14.08 28.42 12.22
CA ASP A 388 14.92 28.37 13.42
C ASP A 388 15.38 29.77 13.89
N PHE A 389 14.94 30.83 13.22
CA PHE A 389 15.14 32.22 13.63
C PHE A 389 13.78 32.94 13.81
N ALA A 390 13.68 33.80 14.81
CA ALA A 390 12.54 34.69 15.01
C ALA A 390 13.00 36.10 15.37
N LEU A 391 12.64 37.10 14.53
CA LEU A 391 12.94 38.51 14.79
C LEU A 391 12.19 38.99 16.06
N VAL A 392 10.94 38.58 16.19
CA VAL A 392 10.13 38.81 17.40
C VAL A 392 9.75 37.44 17.96
N PRO A 393 10.54 36.91 18.92
CA PRO A 393 10.36 35.54 19.39
C PRO A 393 9.09 35.42 20.27
N PRO A 394 8.33 34.33 20.12
CA PRO A 394 7.21 34.03 21.01
C PRO A 394 7.72 33.64 22.41
N PRO A 395 6.87 33.65 23.45
CA PRO A 395 7.26 33.23 24.81
C PRO A 395 7.91 31.83 24.81
N LYS A 396 8.99 31.68 25.59
CA LYS A 396 9.76 30.44 25.75
C LYS A 396 10.47 29.95 24.48
N TYR A 397 10.70 30.84 23.49
CA TYR A 397 11.42 30.48 22.27
C TYR A 397 12.85 30.06 22.59
N GLN A 398 13.27 28.90 22.11
CA GLN A 398 14.58 28.30 22.41
C GLN A 398 15.51 28.19 21.19
N ARG A 399 15.16 28.86 20.09
CA ARG A 399 15.95 28.91 18.86
C ARG A 399 16.64 30.27 18.74
N LEU A 400 17.29 30.55 17.62
CA LEU A 400 18.03 31.77 17.42
C LEU A 400 17.09 33.00 17.31
N LYS A 401 17.51 34.09 17.93
CA LYS A 401 16.83 35.40 17.96
C LYS A 401 17.87 36.51 18.05
N PRO A 402 17.52 37.78 17.81
CA PRO A 402 18.42 38.90 18.05
C PRO A 402 18.97 38.85 19.46
N ASP A 403 20.28 39.11 19.62
CA ASP A 403 21.01 39.06 20.90
C ASP A 403 20.81 37.73 21.66
N GLY A 404 20.71 36.63 20.92
CA GLY A 404 20.44 35.30 21.46
C GLY A 404 21.47 34.27 21.08
N TYR A 405 21.57 33.23 21.92
CA TYR A 405 22.49 32.12 21.71
C TYR A 405 21.75 30.85 21.27
N VAL A 406 22.40 30.09 20.41
CA VAL A 406 21.94 28.75 20.03
C VAL A 406 23.12 27.84 19.67
N ARG A 407 22.99 26.52 19.88
CA ARG A 407 24.00 25.56 19.46
C ARG A 407 23.73 25.10 18.04
N LEU A 408 24.72 25.14 17.19
CA LEU A 408 24.75 24.43 15.92
C LEU A 408 25.06 22.95 16.18
N LYS A 409 24.23 22.04 15.66
CA LYS A 409 24.32 20.59 15.94
C LYS A 409 25.70 20.03 15.57
N GLY A 410 26.40 19.43 16.54
CA GLY A 410 27.72 18.86 16.32
C GLY A 410 28.86 19.88 16.21
N ALA A 411 28.56 21.18 16.24
CA ALA A 411 29.55 22.25 16.10
C ALA A 411 29.56 23.16 17.35
N TYR A 412 29.45 24.45 17.19
CA TYR A 412 29.67 25.48 18.22
C TYR A 412 28.35 26.13 18.67
N ILE A 413 28.42 26.87 19.77
CA ILE A 413 27.41 27.87 20.14
C ILE A 413 27.70 29.13 19.34
N ILE A 414 26.63 29.71 18.75
CA ILE A 414 26.68 31.02 18.09
C ILE A 414 25.79 32.03 18.80
N HIS A 415 26.17 33.29 18.73
CA HIS A 415 25.41 34.45 19.20
C HIS A 415 25.01 35.32 18.03
N CYS A 416 23.76 35.76 17.96
CA CYS A 416 23.29 36.66 16.91
C CYS A 416 23.59 38.12 17.27
N ASP A 417 24.59 38.71 16.62
CA ASP A 417 25.05 40.05 16.88
C ASP A 417 24.29 41.12 16.09
N GLU A 418 23.92 40.80 14.81
CA GLU A 418 23.25 41.73 13.92
C GLU A 418 22.30 41.00 13.00
N VAL A 419 21.16 41.61 12.70
CA VAL A 419 20.16 41.10 11.73
C VAL A 419 20.13 42.03 10.54
N ILE A 420 20.43 41.53 9.34
CA ILE A 420 20.36 42.29 8.09
C ILE A 420 18.96 42.03 7.46
N LEU A 421 18.24 43.13 7.25
CA LEU A 421 16.94 43.12 6.58
C LEU A 421 17.09 43.60 5.13
N ASP A 422 16.24 43.09 4.29
CA ASP A 422 16.10 43.60 2.90
C ASP A 422 15.18 44.84 2.84
N GLU A 423 14.96 45.38 1.66
CA GLU A 423 14.16 46.59 1.44
C GLU A 423 12.69 46.40 1.86
N SER A 424 12.18 45.17 1.91
CA SER A 424 10.81 44.82 2.34
C SER A 424 10.70 44.62 3.86
N GLY A 425 11.82 44.61 4.58
CA GLY A 425 11.88 44.34 6.01
C GLY A 425 12.01 42.86 6.39
N GLU A 426 12.19 41.98 5.38
CA GLU A 426 12.42 40.57 5.61
C GLU A 426 13.88 40.28 5.97
N VAL A 427 14.10 39.26 6.78
CA VAL A 427 15.44 38.87 7.21
C VAL A 427 16.22 38.26 6.06
N GLN A 428 17.30 38.91 5.63
CA GLN A 428 18.15 38.46 4.52
C GLN A 428 19.37 37.67 5.00
N GLU A 429 20.04 38.15 6.09
CA GLU A 429 21.25 37.53 6.62
C GLU A 429 21.36 37.81 8.13
N LEU A 430 21.99 36.87 8.84
CA LEU A 430 22.38 37.07 10.24
C LEU A 430 23.91 37.15 10.31
N LYS A 431 24.43 38.16 11.06
CA LYS A 431 25.83 38.19 11.47
C LYS A 431 25.91 37.69 12.89
N CYS A 432 26.70 36.64 13.07
CA CYS A 432 26.86 35.97 14.34
C CYS A 432 28.34 35.89 14.72
N SER A 433 28.60 35.75 16.02
CA SER A 433 29.89 35.31 16.53
C SER A 433 29.80 33.90 17.09
N TYR A 434 30.81 33.06 16.85
CA TYR A 434 30.91 31.79 17.57
C TYR A 434 31.50 32.01 18.97
N VAL A 435 31.08 31.19 19.92
CA VAL A 435 31.58 31.19 21.29
C VAL A 435 32.80 30.27 21.35
N GLU A 436 33.96 30.82 21.72
CA GLU A 436 35.18 30.05 21.89
C GLU A 436 35.01 28.95 22.96
N ASN A 437 35.69 27.82 22.77
CA ASN A 437 35.64 26.65 23.65
C ASN A 437 34.23 26.02 23.81
N SER A 438 33.31 26.28 22.89
CA SER A 438 31.95 25.73 22.93
C SER A 438 31.74 24.51 22.02
N ALA A 439 32.83 23.85 21.58
CA ALA A 439 32.76 22.68 20.69
C ALA A 439 31.88 21.59 21.27
N SER A 440 31.03 21.01 20.43
CA SER A 440 30.08 19.94 20.81
C SER A 440 30.84 18.73 21.35
N GLY A 441 30.45 18.23 22.54
CA GLY A 441 31.15 17.14 23.22
C GLY A 441 32.33 17.54 24.08
N ASN A 442 32.86 18.79 23.95
CA ASN A 442 33.97 19.34 24.74
C ASN A 442 33.75 20.82 25.06
N ASP A 443 32.54 21.16 25.49
CA ASP A 443 32.19 22.56 25.83
C ASP A 443 32.69 22.96 27.19
N THR A 444 33.62 23.91 27.21
CA THR A 444 34.16 24.55 28.41
C THR A 444 33.90 26.06 28.47
N SER A 445 33.07 26.57 27.57
CA SER A 445 32.75 27.99 27.41
C SER A 445 32.01 28.61 28.61
N GLY A 446 31.29 27.77 29.37
CA GLY A 446 30.41 28.23 30.45
C GLY A 446 29.08 28.82 29.98
N VAL A 447 28.85 28.94 28.67
CA VAL A 447 27.62 29.46 28.09
C VAL A 447 26.57 28.34 28.02
N LYS A 448 25.46 28.51 28.71
CA LYS A 448 24.37 27.51 28.71
C LYS A 448 23.31 27.87 27.68
N VAL A 449 23.07 26.98 26.70
CA VAL A 449 22.02 27.11 25.71
C VAL A 449 21.03 25.95 25.83
N LYS A 450 19.75 26.21 25.59
CA LYS A 450 18.69 25.19 25.60
C LYS A 450 18.38 24.67 24.20
N GLY A 451 18.61 25.49 23.18
CA GLY A 451 18.31 25.18 21.80
C GLY A 451 19.50 24.62 21.04
N THR A 452 19.24 23.60 20.23
CA THR A 452 20.16 23.10 19.21
C THR A 452 19.44 23.10 17.87
N ILE A 453 20.04 23.71 16.86
CA ILE A 453 19.47 23.76 15.48
C ILE A 453 20.36 23.03 14.49
N GLN A 454 19.79 22.62 13.37
CA GLN A 454 20.56 22.09 12.24
C GLN A 454 21.14 23.23 11.40
N TRP A 455 22.13 22.89 10.60
CA TRP A 455 22.81 23.83 9.75
C TRP A 455 23.48 23.12 8.58
N VAL A 456 23.81 23.85 7.53
CA VAL A 456 24.58 23.37 6.38
C VAL A 456 25.68 24.39 6.08
N ASP A 457 26.90 23.90 5.86
CA ASP A 457 28.03 24.74 5.51
C ASP A 457 27.81 25.50 4.18
N GLY A 458 28.21 26.75 4.14
CA GLY A 458 27.97 27.62 2.98
C GLY A 458 28.88 27.34 1.78
N GLU A 459 30.07 26.77 1.99
CA GLU A 459 31.04 26.48 0.95
C GLU A 459 30.80 25.12 0.29
N THR A 460 30.43 24.10 1.08
CA THR A 460 30.30 22.72 0.63
C THR A 460 28.86 22.25 0.48
N GLY A 461 27.90 22.99 1.06
CA GLY A 461 26.49 22.66 1.00
C GLY A 461 25.96 22.56 -0.44
N VAL A 462 25.22 21.49 -0.73
CA VAL A 462 24.66 21.23 -2.05
C VAL A 462 23.22 21.73 -2.15
N ASP A 463 22.83 22.17 -3.34
CA ASP A 463 21.44 22.55 -3.62
C ASP A 463 20.54 21.31 -3.63
N ALA A 464 19.38 21.41 -2.97
CA ALA A 464 18.44 20.32 -2.82
C ALA A 464 17.02 20.77 -3.19
N GLU A 465 16.34 19.95 -3.96
CA GLU A 465 14.90 19.96 -4.11
C GLU A 465 14.29 19.03 -3.07
N ILE A 466 13.46 19.59 -2.20
CA ILE A 466 12.89 18.87 -1.03
C ILE A 466 11.38 18.83 -1.20
N ARG A 467 10.83 17.64 -1.41
CA ARG A 467 9.40 17.43 -1.60
C ARG A 467 8.76 16.94 -0.31
N LYS A 468 7.70 17.61 0.10
CA LYS A 468 6.85 17.21 1.23
C LYS A 468 5.49 16.76 0.73
N TYR A 469 4.95 15.74 1.39
CA TYR A 469 3.67 15.14 1.03
C TYR A 469 2.69 15.19 2.19
N SER A 470 1.45 15.55 1.88
CA SER A 470 0.29 15.45 2.76
C SER A 470 -0.77 14.54 2.15
N PRO A 471 -1.78 14.08 2.92
CA PRO A 471 -2.83 13.22 2.40
C PRO A 471 -3.51 13.80 1.17
N LEU A 472 -3.85 12.92 0.20
CA LEU A 472 -4.58 13.31 -1.01
C LEU A 472 -6.00 13.76 -0.72
N LEU A 473 -6.60 13.29 0.39
CA LEU A 473 -7.95 13.68 0.81
C LEU A 473 -7.89 14.62 2.01
N LYS A 474 -8.78 15.59 2.01
CA LYS A 474 -9.10 16.41 3.18
C LYS A 474 -9.75 15.57 4.26
N ASP A 475 -9.83 16.09 5.48
CA ASP A 475 -10.36 15.41 6.65
C ASP A 475 -11.78 14.85 6.49
N ALA A 476 -12.17 13.95 7.42
CA ALA A 476 -13.43 13.22 7.40
C ALA A 476 -14.71 14.07 7.48
N GLU A 477 -14.62 15.34 7.83
CA GLU A 477 -15.74 16.30 7.82
C GLU A 477 -16.41 16.44 6.44
N TYR A 478 -15.70 16.03 5.38
CA TYR A 478 -16.19 16.00 4.00
C TYR A 478 -16.78 14.65 3.58
N ALA A 479 -17.03 13.75 4.53
CA ALA A 479 -17.65 12.46 4.22
C ALA A 479 -19.03 12.66 3.59
N GLY A 480 -19.27 12.06 2.41
CA GLY A 480 -20.51 12.20 1.66
C GLY A 480 -20.49 13.22 0.52
N GLN A 481 -19.43 14.05 0.40
CA GLN A 481 -19.21 14.90 -0.77
C GLN A 481 -18.64 14.11 -1.95
N ASP A 482 -18.74 14.69 -3.15
CA ASP A 482 -18.06 14.11 -4.33
C ASP A 482 -16.56 13.94 -4.04
N PHE A 483 -16.02 12.87 -4.54
CA PHE A 483 -14.60 12.51 -4.34
C PHE A 483 -13.64 13.65 -4.74
N THR A 484 -13.95 14.37 -5.82
CA THR A 484 -13.12 15.48 -6.33
C THR A 484 -13.13 16.69 -5.40
N GLU A 485 -14.24 16.96 -4.70
CA GLU A 485 -14.36 18.08 -3.73
C GLU A 485 -13.51 17.80 -2.47
N ARG A 486 -13.30 16.54 -2.15
CA ARG A 486 -12.46 16.10 -1.02
C ARG A 486 -10.97 16.17 -1.29
N MET A 487 -10.56 16.42 -2.53
CA MET A 487 -9.14 16.42 -2.89
C MET A 487 -8.36 17.57 -2.25
N ASN A 488 -7.18 17.24 -1.73
CA ASN A 488 -6.19 18.19 -1.27
C ASN A 488 -5.25 18.56 -2.42
N LEU A 489 -5.52 19.68 -3.07
CA LEU A 489 -4.72 20.18 -4.20
C LEU A 489 -3.30 20.61 -3.79
N GLN A 490 -3.05 20.80 -2.48
CA GLN A 490 -1.73 21.15 -1.93
C GLN A 490 -1.05 19.94 -1.28
N SER A 491 -1.38 18.74 -1.73
CA SER A 491 -0.82 17.50 -1.19
C SER A 491 0.68 17.29 -1.49
N GLU A 492 1.25 18.04 -2.40
CA GLU A 492 2.68 18.10 -2.68
C GLU A 492 3.18 19.55 -2.55
N GLN A 493 4.27 19.74 -1.82
CA GLN A 493 4.94 21.02 -1.64
C GLN A 493 6.43 20.84 -1.96
N ILE A 494 6.98 21.74 -2.76
CA ILE A 494 8.38 21.72 -3.17
C ILE A 494 9.12 22.87 -2.52
N PHE A 495 10.24 22.57 -1.87
CA PHE A 495 11.16 23.51 -1.28
C PHE A 495 12.51 23.42 -1.98
N TYR A 496 13.18 24.56 -2.14
CA TYR A 496 14.53 24.62 -2.65
C TYR A 496 15.46 25.02 -1.49
N GLY A 497 16.22 24.05 -1.03
CA GLY A 497 17.01 24.15 0.18
C GLY A 497 18.48 23.85 -0.03
N LYS A 498 19.18 23.67 1.08
CA LYS A 498 20.59 23.26 1.14
C LYS A 498 20.73 21.98 1.96
N ALA A 499 21.59 21.08 1.51
CA ALA A 499 21.86 19.81 2.19
C ALA A 499 23.38 19.60 2.38
N GLU A 500 23.76 18.87 3.42
CA GLU A 500 25.15 18.48 3.60
C GLU A 500 25.62 17.52 2.47
N PRO A 501 26.89 17.54 2.05
CA PRO A 501 27.41 16.72 0.96
C PRO A 501 27.21 15.22 1.15
N TYR A 502 27.16 14.75 2.37
CA TYR A 502 26.94 13.34 2.71
C TYR A 502 25.66 12.78 2.08
N LEU A 503 24.59 13.58 2.05
CA LEU A 503 23.33 13.18 1.41
C LEU A 503 23.49 12.97 -0.11
N ALA A 504 24.22 13.88 -0.78
CA ALA A 504 24.46 13.79 -2.22
C ALA A 504 25.34 12.58 -2.60
N GLN A 505 26.31 12.23 -1.74
CA GLN A 505 27.24 11.12 -1.94
C GLN A 505 26.65 9.75 -1.60
N SER A 506 25.52 9.72 -0.90
CA SER A 506 24.83 8.48 -0.52
C SER A 506 24.12 7.82 -1.70
N GLU A 507 23.79 6.54 -1.56
CA GLU A 507 23.07 5.77 -2.58
C GLU A 507 21.63 6.29 -2.77
N ASP A 508 21.14 6.21 -4.02
CA ASP A 508 19.74 6.50 -4.32
C ASP A 508 18.82 5.49 -3.61
N GLY A 509 17.71 5.98 -3.08
CA GLY A 509 16.78 5.18 -2.30
C GLY A 509 17.10 5.10 -0.81
N LYS A 510 18.29 5.52 -0.36
CA LYS A 510 18.65 5.53 1.05
C LYS A 510 17.76 6.46 1.86
N GLN A 511 17.39 6.02 3.06
CA GLN A 511 16.48 6.73 3.96
C GLN A 511 17.29 7.46 5.05
N PHE A 512 16.85 8.69 5.36
CA PHE A 512 17.49 9.55 6.36
C PHE A 512 16.46 10.20 7.26
N GLN A 513 16.82 10.41 8.52
CA GLN A 513 16.18 11.44 9.31
C GLN A 513 16.89 12.77 9.05
N LEU A 514 16.23 13.70 8.37
CA LEU A 514 16.65 15.08 8.37
C LEU A 514 16.34 15.67 9.76
N MET A 515 17.40 16.05 10.45
CA MET A 515 17.33 16.46 11.86
C MET A 515 16.23 17.50 12.09
N ARG A 516 15.26 17.20 12.98
CA ARG A 516 14.12 18.07 13.33
C ARG A 516 13.11 18.36 12.23
N VAL A 517 13.24 17.77 11.04
CA VAL A 517 12.35 17.99 9.90
C VAL A 517 11.42 16.80 9.67
N GLY A 518 11.98 15.62 9.43
CA GLY A 518 11.23 14.42 9.08
C GLY A 518 12.13 13.30 8.60
N TYR A 519 11.52 12.25 8.09
CA TYR A 519 12.22 11.16 7.43
C TYR A 519 12.08 11.31 5.92
N TYR A 520 13.20 11.19 5.21
CA TYR A 520 13.30 11.45 3.79
C TYR A 520 14.04 10.33 3.08
N LYS A 521 13.65 10.08 1.83
CA LYS A 521 14.37 9.23 0.90
C LYS A 521 15.20 10.11 -0.04
N LYS A 522 16.46 9.74 -0.25
CA LYS A 522 17.31 10.34 -1.29
C LYS A 522 16.87 9.81 -2.66
N GLY A 523 16.52 10.69 -3.56
CA GLY A 523 16.25 10.42 -4.98
C GLY A 523 17.49 10.60 -5.86
N LYS A 524 17.31 10.45 -7.16
CA LYS A 524 18.35 10.74 -8.13
C LYS A 524 18.66 12.23 -8.14
N THR A 525 19.94 12.57 -8.30
CA THR A 525 20.35 13.95 -8.53
C THR A 525 20.09 14.30 -10.01
N GLU A 526 19.26 15.30 -10.25
CA GLU A 526 18.93 15.80 -11.59
C GLU A 526 19.37 17.26 -11.69
N ASP A 527 19.94 17.65 -12.82
CA ASP A 527 20.45 19.01 -13.07
C ASP A 527 21.36 19.58 -11.96
N GLY A 528 22.13 18.68 -11.30
CA GLY A 528 23.03 19.06 -10.21
C GLY A 528 22.32 19.31 -8.86
N LYS A 529 21.00 19.12 -8.77
CA LYS A 529 20.24 19.26 -7.52
C LYS A 529 19.94 17.90 -6.90
N LEU A 530 20.19 17.79 -5.61
CA LEU A 530 19.82 16.63 -4.82
C LEU A 530 18.30 16.58 -4.63
N LEU A 531 17.67 15.46 -4.96
CA LEU A 531 16.25 15.23 -4.66
C LEU A 531 16.09 14.55 -3.30
N LEU A 532 15.29 15.14 -2.41
CA LEU A 532 14.89 14.58 -1.11
C LEU A 532 13.36 14.53 -1.02
N SER A 533 12.80 13.33 -0.88
CA SER A 533 11.35 13.11 -0.80
C SER A 533 10.93 12.68 0.60
N GLU A 534 9.95 13.36 1.19
CA GLU A 534 9.44 13.03 2.53
C GLU A 534 8.77 11.68 2.55
N ILE A 535 9.19 10.83 3.50
CA ILE A 535 8.54 9.56 3.81
C ILE A 535 7.44 9.81 4.84
N VAL A 536 7.79 10.42 5.97
CA VAL A 536 6.88 10.76 7.04
C VAL A 536 7.46 11.91 7.90
N SER A 537 6.60 12.78 8.42
CA SER A 537 7.00 13.86 9.35
C SER A 537 7.43 13.30 10.72
N LEU A 538 8.17 14.09 11.50
CA LEU A 538 8.54 13.72 12.88
C LEU A 538 7.36 13.75 13.85
N LYS A 539 6.36 14.57 13.58
CA LYS A 539 5.20 14.77 14.44
C LYS A 539 3.95 14.32 13.71
N ASP A 540 3.00 13.82 14.49
CA ASP A 540 1.67 13.56 14.01
C ASP A 540 1.02 14.86 13.53
N SER A 541 0.70 14.96 12.24
CA SER A 541 0.08 16.15 11.66
C SER A 541 -1.39 16.31 12.06
N PHE A 542 -1.97 15.29 12.72
CA PHE A 542 -3.38 15.28 13.17
C PHE A 542 -3.60 15.83 14.59
N ASN A 543 -2.55 16.08 15.34
CA ASN A 543 -2.62 16.64 16.69
C ASN A 543 -2.21 18.13 16.72
N LYS A 544 -2.90 18.98 15.93
CA LYS A 544 -2.84 20.44 16.10
C LYS A 544 -4.24 20.99 16.21
#